data_e8d6d4b34fcc7f3bc6aa2e7a6a8c6d89
#
_entry.id   e8d6d4b34fcc7f3bc6aa2e7a6a8c6d89
#
_cell.length_a   1.000
_cell.length_b   1.000
_cell.length_c   1.000
_cell.angle_alpha   90.00
_cell.angle_beta   90.00
_cell.angle_gamma   90.00
#
_symmetry.space_group_name_H-M   'P 1'
#
loop_
_entity.id
_entity.type
_entity.pdbx_description
1 polymer ?
#
loop_
_entity_poly.entity_id
_entity_poly.type
_entity_poly.pdbx_seq_one_letter_code
_entity_poly.pdbx_strand_id
1 'polypeptide(L)'
;MLKRSAAAGVVVAWAFAFVAQAHAQPAVIFELGGKNDKSFGQAAWEGAERWKKANNKPYLQFEIANAAQREQAARRFAQRGANPIVGVGFPQASSIEAVAREFPGTRFAIVDSVVALPNVQSFVYREHEGAFLAGMLAALSSKSGKLGFVGGQDIPLVRKVLCGYEQGARYAIHGADNSANHSAKNSAKNSNAGVQVLWAMTGTTNAAWTDPARGAELARTLAAQGADVIFAAAGTTGLGVLQTAADLGLLGIGVDSNQNGLHPGRMLTSMLKRTDVAVFRAFEGVQPGVTTLGLKEGGLDLAYDKYNAKLVTPAMRARVNAAKAEIVAGRLNVVDWTVAKACR
;
A
#
# COMPACT_ATOMS: atom_id res chain seq x y z
N MET A 1 -61.47 -2.61 72.24
CA MET A 1 -60.49 -3.58 71.71
C MET A 1 -60.29 -3.30 70.25
N LEU A 2 -59.26 -2.54 69.87
CA LEU A 2 -58.95 -2.27 68.46
C LEU A 2 -57.69 -3.11 68.04
N LYS A 3 -57.88 -3.98 67.05
CA LYS A 3 -56.82 -4.74 66.41
C LYS A 3 -56.15 -3.87 65.35
N ARG A 4 -54.88 -3.60 65.49
CA ARG A 4 -54.06 -3.00 64.46
C ARG A 4 -53.48 -4.08 63.56
N SER A 5 -53.86 -4.09 62.30
CA SER A 5 -53.23 -4.94 61.28
C SER A 5 -51.98 -4.19 60.74
N ALA A 6 -50.77 -4.78 60.87
CA ALA A 6 -49.57 -4.33 60.24
C ALA A 6 -49.47 -4.93 58.83
N ALA A 7 -49.48 -4.10 57.82
CA ALA A 7 -49.18 -4.48 56.45
C ALA A 7 -47.65 -4.41 56.20
N ALA A 8 -47.03 -5.57 55.93
CA ALA A 8 -45.64 -5.65 55.54
C ALA A 8 -45.51 -5.40 54.02
N GLY A 9 -44.95 -4.27 53.65
CA GLY A 9 -44.62 -3.94 52.27
C GLY A 9 -43.33 -4.65 51.82
N VAL A 10 -43.44 -5.52 50.85
CA VAL A 10 -42.28 -6.16 50.17
C VAL A 10 -41.74 -5.17 49.13
N VAL A 11 -40.57 -4.59 49.40
CA VAL A 11 -39.82 -3.79 48.42
C VAL A 11 -39.01 -4.73 47.56
N VAL A 12 -39.44 -4.98 46.31
CA VAL A 12 -38.66 -5.70 45.29
C VAL A 12 -37.70 -4.74 44.69
N ALA A 13 -36.41 -4.82 45.09
CA ALA A 13 -35.30 -4.07 44.47
C ALA A 13 -34.91 -4.72 43.14
N TRP A 14 -35.24 -4.08 42.03
CA TRP A 14 -34.77 -4.46 40.71
C TRP A 14 -33.30 -4.03 40.60
N ALA A 15 -32.37 -4.98 40.72
CA ALA A 15 -30.95 -4.76 40.39
C ALA A 15 -30.84 -4.71 38.87
N PHE A 16 -30.74 -3.52 38.30
CA PHE A 16 -30.31 -3.36 36.91
C PHE A 16 -28.83 -3.73 36.84
N ALA A 17 -28.51 -4.94 36.39
CA ALA A 17 -27.19 -5.32 35.99
C ALA A 17 -26.84 -4.50 34.71
N PHE A 18 -26.07 -3.45 34.85
CA PHE A 18 -25.40 -2.82 33.75
C PHE A 18 -24.40 -3.85 33.20
N VAL A 19 -24.80 -4.61 32.20
CA VAL A 19 -23.89 -5.37 31.35
C VAL A 19 -23.12 -4.30 30.57
N ALA A 20 -21.92 -3.98 31.03
CA ALA A 20 -20.99 -3.20 30.25
C ALA A 20 -20.80 -3.96 28.93
N GLN A 21 -21.37 -3.44 27.85
CA GLN A 21 -21.11 -3.93 26.51
C GLN A 21 -19.63 -3.75 26.28
N ALA A 22 -18.86 -4.83 26.47
CA ALA A 22 -17.46 -4.84 26.05
C ALA A 22 -17.46 -4.53 24.54
N HIS A 23 -17.09 -3.32 24.19
CA HIS A 23 -16.93 -2.96 22.79
C HIS A 23 -15.92 -3.94 22.19
N ALA A 24 -16.35 -4.68 21.19
CA ALA A 24 -15.51 -5.62 20.49
C ALA A 24 -14.25 -4.90 20.00
N GLN A 25 -13.07 -5.42 20.36
CA GLN A 25 -11.80 -4.83 19.96
C GLN A 25 -11.55 -5.12 18.48
N PRO A 26 -11.14 -4.13 17.67
CA PRO A 26 -10.69 -4.41 16.33
C PRO A 26 -9.40 -5.24 16.36
N ALA A 27 -9.16 -6.00 15.29
CA ALA A 27 -7.97 -6.82 15.15
C ALA A 27 -7.32 -6.61 13.77
N VAL A 28 -5.99 -6.69 13.70
CA VAL A 28 -5.22 -6.66 12.46
C VAL A 28 -4.29 -7.86 12.37
N ILE A 29 -4.23 -8.49 11.19
CA ILE A 29 -3.36 -9.62 10.89
C ILE A 29 -2.39 -9.16 9.81
N PHE A 30 -1.10 -9.09 10.16
CA PHE A 30 -0.02 -8.72 9.25
C PHE A 30 0.48 -9.94 8.50
N GLU A 31 0.81 -9.77 7.21
CA GLU A 31 1.39 -10.78 6.33
C GLU A 31 2.88 -11.02 6.67
N LEU A 32 3.51 -12.01 6.02
CA LEU A 32 4.94 -12.28 6.10
C LEU A 32 5.74 -10.98 5.87
N GLY A 33 6.77 -10.76 6.70
CA GLY A 33 7.48 -9.47 6.77
C GLY A 33 7.08 -8.67 8.01
N GLY A 34 5.86 -8.87 8.49
CA GLY A 34 5.34 -8.26 9.72
C GLY A 34 5.16 -6.74 9.62
N LYS A 35 4.93 -6.11 10.77
CA LYS A 35 4.68 -4.66 10.89
C LYS A 35 5.96 -3.80 10.84
N ASN A 36 7.14 -4.42 10.88
CA ASN A 36 8.43 -3.73 10.90
C ASN A 36 9.18 -3.80 9.54
N ASP A 37 8.49 -4.14 8.47
CA ASP A 37 9.04 -4.32 7.13
C ASP A 37 9.51 -3.01 6.46
N LYS A 38 9.31 -1.88 7.12
CA LYS A 38 9.58 -0.51 6.61
C LYS A 38 8.80 -0.14 5.35
N SER A 39 7.76 -0.92 5.00
CA SER A 39 6.98 -0.78 3.78
C SER A 39 5.47 -0.96 4.07
N PHE A 40 4.86 -1.99 3.51
CA PHE A 40 3.43 -2.27 3.53
C PHE A 40 2.88 -2.60 4.92
N GLY A 41 3.55 -3.50 5.66
CA GLY A 41 3.15 -3.87 7.02
C GLY A 41 3.30 -2.71 7.99
N GLN A 42 4.38 -1.92 7.88
CA GLN A 42 4.56 -0.71 8.69
C GLN A 42 3.45 0.31 8.43
N ALA A 43 3.10 0.58 7.17
CA ALA A 43 2.01 1.49 6.85
C ALA A 43 0.69 1.04 7.49
N ALA A 44 0.36 -0.25 7.41
CA ALA A 44 -0.82 -0.80 8.06
C ALA A 44 -0.80 -0.63 9.58
N TRP A 45 0.34 -0.91 10.21
CA TRP A 45 0.53 -0.74 11.66
C TRP A 45 0.39 0.71 12.09
N GLU A 46 0.95 1.66 11.35
CA GLU A 46 0.81 3.10 11.63
C GLU A 46 -0.66 3.53 11.61
N GLY A 47 -1.48 2.94 10.73
CA GLY A 47 -2.92 3.17 10.70
C GLY A 47 -3.63 2.68 11.97
N ALA A 48 -3.29 1.48 12.44
CA ALA A 48 -3.83 0.92 13.67
C ALA A 48 -3.41 1.72 14.91
N GLU A 49 -2.14 2.12 15.00
CA GLU A 49 -1.63 2.95 16.10
C GLU A 49 -2.26 4.37 16.10
N ARG A 50 -2.46 4.95 14.92
CA ARG A 50 -3.16 6.23 14.78
C ARG A 50 -4.61 6.12 15.27
N TRP A 51 -5.31 5.04 14.91
CA TRP A 51 -6.66 4.78 15.39
C TRP A 51 -6.69 4.60 16.91
N LYS A 52 -5.79 3.78 17.47
CA LYS A 52 -5.63 3.57 18.92
C LYS A 52 -5.46 4.89 19.65
N LYS A 53 -4.58 5.76 19.14
CA LYS A 53 -4.32 7.08 19.74
C LYS A 53 -5.54 7.99 19.64
N ALA A 54 -6.22 8.03 18.51
CA ALA A 54 -7.38 8.89 18.28
C ALA A 54 -8.58 8.50 19.15
N ASN A 55 -8.80 7.21 19.34
CA ASN A 55 -9.96 6.67 20.06
C ASN A 55 -9.66 6.31 21.53
N ASN A 56 -8.41 6.34 21.96
CA ASN A 56 -7.96 5.86 23.27
C ASN A 56 -8.46 4.44 23.58
N LYS A 57 -8.46 3.55 22.58
CA LYS A 57 -8.94 2.16 22.66
C LYS A 57 -7.86 1.20 22.18
N PRO A 58 -7.68 0.04 22.83
CA PRO A 58 -6.76 -0.99 22.37
C PRO A 58 -7.30 -1.71 21.13
N TYR A 59 -6.40 -2.37 20.40
CA TYR A 59 -6.71 -3.31 19.33
C TYR A 59 -5.86 -4.58 19.49
N LEU A 60 -6.28 -5.66 18.81
CA LEU A 60 -5.56 -6.92 18.75
C LEU A 60 -4.70 -6.97 17.50
N GLN A 61 -3.53 -7.62 17.57
CA GLN A 61 -2.66 -7.78 16.41
C GLN A 61 -2.04 -9.18 16.39
N PHE A 62 -1.74 -9.66 15.18
CA PHE A 62 -1.00 -10.89 14.96
C PHE A 62 -0.13 -10.76 13.71
N GLU A 63 1.13 -11.18 13.82
CA GLU A 63 2.08 -11.27 12.71
C GLU A 63 2.23 -12.74 12.34
N ILE A 64 1.88 -13.11 11.11
CA ILE A 64 1.99 -14.50 10.68
C ILE A 64 3.45 -14.86 10.38
N ALA A 65 3.87 -16.04 10.79
CA ALA A 65 5.20 -16.58 10.50
C ALA A 65 5.18 -17.58 9.32
N ASN A 66 4.02 -18.12 8.98
CA ASN A 66 3.82 -19.01 7.84
C ASN A 66 2.38 -18.97 7.33
N ALA A 67 2.16 -19.45 6.12
CA ALA A 67 0.88 -19.38 5.42
C ALA A 67 -0.29 -20.06 6.17
N ALA A 68 -0.02 -21.16 6.89
CA ALA A 68 -1.06 -21.91 7.61
C ALA A 68 -1.68 -21.12 8.78
N GLN A 69 -0.97 -20.11 9.28
CA GLN A 69 -1.46 -19.29 10.40
C GLN A 69 -2.50 -18.25 9.99
N ARG A 70 -2.66 -17.95 8.68
CA ARG A 70 -3.60 -16.92 8.20
C ARG A 70 -5.02 -17.18 8.68
N GLU A 71 -5.55 -18.33 8.35
CA GLU A 71 -6.91 -18.72 8.69
C GLU A 71 -7.10 -18.94 10.20
N GLN A 72 -6.10 -19.57 10.85
CA GLN A 72 -6.13 -19.77 12.31
C GLN A 72 -6.18 -18.45 13.07
N ALA A 73 -5.42 -17.45 12.67
CA ALA A 73 -5.42 -16.13 13.30
C ALA A 73 -6.78 -15.42 13.16
N ALA A 74 -7.33 -15.41 11.95
CA ALA A 74 -8.64 -14.81 11.69
C ALA A 74 -9.74 -15.50 12.50
N ARG A 75 -9.78 -16.83 12.49
CA ARG A 75 -10.75 -17.63 13.25
C ARG A 75 -10.63 -17.41 14.76
N ARG A 76 -9.39 -17.40 15.28
CA ARG A 76 -9.15 -17.14 16.72
C ARG A 76 -9.63 -15.76 17.14
N PHE A 77 -9.43 -14.73 16.32
CA PHE A 77 -9.93 -13.40 16.61
C PHE A 77 -11.47 -13.35 16.55
N ALA A 78 -12.09 -13.97 15.55
CA ALA A 78 -13.55 -14.04 15.45
C ALA A 78 -14.17 -14.77 16.65
N GLN A 79 -13.61 -15.92 17.06
CA GLN A 79 -14.04 -16.68 18.25
C GLN A 79 -13.91 -15.87 19.56
N ARG A 80 -12.96 -14.95 19.63
CA ARG A 80 -12.79 -14.04 20.78
C ARG A 80 -13.68 -12.80 20.72
N GLY A 81 -14.52 -12.69 19.69
CA GLY A 81 -15.41 -11.55 19.50
C GLY A 81 -14.73 -10.28 18.99
N ALA A 82 -13.54 -10.39 18.40
CA ALA A 82 -12.90 -9.23 17.75
C ALA A 82 -13.76 -8.75 16.57
N ASN A 83 -13.93 -7.43 16.46
CA ASN A 83 -14.74 -6.82 15.41
C ASN A 83 -14.38 -5.33 15.24
N PRO A 84 -13.97 -4.88 14.03
CA PRO A 84 -13.68 -5.68 12.84
C PRO A 84 -12.34 -6.45 12.90
N ILE A 85 -12.15 -7.38 11.95
CA ILE A 85 -10.88 -8.10 11.72
C ILE A 85 -10.34 -7.71 10.35
N VAL A 86 -9.11 -7.18 10.31
CA VAL A 86 -8.46 -6.70 9.09
C VAL A 86 -7.33 -7.64 8.69
N GLY A 87 -7.43 -8.27 7.51
CA GLY A 87 -6.33 -8.98 6.86
C GLY A 87 -5.51 -8.03 5.99
N VAL A 88 -4.22 -7.91 6.25
CA VAL A 88 -3.32 -7.02 5.52
C VAL A 88 -2.55 -7.81 4.46
N GLY A 89 -2.94 -7.64 3.18
CA GLY A 89 -2.29 -8.26 2.04
C GLY A 89 -3.12 -9.34 1.34
N PHE A 90 -3.01 -9.36 0.02
CA PHE A 90 -3.76 -10.26 -0.87
C PHE A 90 -3.67 -11.76 -0.52
N PRO A 91 -2.55 -12.29 0.06
CA PRO A 91 -2.47 -13.72 0.37
C PRO A 91 -3.44 -14.17 1.46
N GLN A 92 -4.05 -13.24 2.21
CA GLN A 92 -5.04 -13.56 3.25
C GLN A 92 -6.47 -13.69 2.71
N ALA A 93 -6.71 -13.41 1.43
CA ALA A 93 -8.06 -13.33 0.87
C ALA A 93 -8.90 -14.61 1.10
N SER A 94 -8.36 -15.78 0.77
CA SER A 94 -9.04 -17.06 0.97
C SER A 94 -9.32 -17.36 2.44
N SER A 95 -8.40 -17.01 3.33
CA SER A 95 -8.55 -17.18 4.77
C SER A 95 -9.62 -16.25 5.35
N ILE A 96 -9.62 -14.99 4.94
CA ILE A 96 -10.67 -14.03 5.33
C ILE A 96 -12.03 -14.49 4.78
N GLU A 97 -12.08 -14.95 3.53
CA GLU A 97 -13.33 -15.44 2.94
C GLU A 97 -13.90 -16.64 3.71
N ALA A 98 -13.07 -17.64 4.02
CA ALA A 98 -13.50 -18.82 4.76
C ALA A 98 -14.06 -18.44 6.14
N VAL A 99 -13.31 -17.64 6.91
CA VAL A 99 -13.71 -17.26 8.26
C VAL A 99 -14.90 -16.29 8.27
N ALA A 100 -15.00 -15.39 7.29
CA ALA A 100 -16.12 -14.46 7.18
C ALA A 100 -17.46 -15.20 6.90
N ARG A 101 -17.42 -16.34 6.19
CA ARG A 101 -18.60 -17.22 6.00
C ARG A 101 -19.02 -17.92 7.30
N GLU A 102 -18.04 -18.34 8.12
CA GLU A 102 -18.29 -18.99 9.41
C GLU A 102 -18.84 -18.01 10.47
N PHE A 103 -18.46 -16.74 10.39
CA PHE A 103 -18.81 -15.70 11.36
C PHE A 103 -19.58 -14.53 10.72
N PRO A 104 -20.83 -14.72 10.26
CA PRO A 104 -21.58 -13.70 9.52
C PRO A 104 -21.90 -12.44 10.36
N GLY A 105 -21.87 -12.53 11.68
CA GLY A 105 -22.03 -11.40 12.60
C GLY A 105 -20.76 -10.56 12.80
N THR A 106 -19.59 -11.06 12.38
CA THR A 106 -18.32 -10.34 12.48
C THR A 106 -18.06 -9.57 11.19
N ARG A 107 -17.55 -8.36 11.30
CA ARG A 107 -17.11 -7.54 10.15
C ARG A 107 -15.65 -7.81 9.86
N PHE A 108 -15.33 -7.91 8.57
CA PHE A 108 -13.97 -8.14 8.08
C PHE A 108 -13.55 -7.07 7.09
N ALA A 109 -12.26 -6.84 6.98
CA ALA A 109 -11.70 -6.09 5.88
C ALA A 109 -10.48 -6.84 5.32
N ILE A 110 -10.24 -6.67 4.01
CA ILE A 110 -9.07 -7.19 3.31
C ILE A 110 -8.41 -6.08 2.53
N VAL A 111 -7.08 -6.01 2.55
CA VAL A 111 -6.28 -5.06 1.76
C VAL A 111 -5.62 -5.80 0.60
N ASP A 112 -5.65 -5.18 -0.59
CA ASP A 112 -5.05 -5.68 -1.84
C ASP A 112 -5.73 -6.92 -2.45
N SER A 113 -6.96 -7.20 -2.05
CA SER A 113 -7.75 -8.26 -2.69
C SER A 113 -9.25 -7.94 -2.59
N VAL A 114 -10.05 -8.69 -3.33
CA VAL A 114 -11.52 -8.60 -3.28
C VAL A 114 -12.10 -9.90 -2.74
N VAL A 115 -12.89 -9.77 -1.68
CA VAL A 115 -13.72 -10.85 -1.12
C VAL A 115 -15.18 -10.38 -1.14
N ALA A 116 -15.99 -11.00 -2.00
CA ALA A 116 -17.37 -10.60 -2.26
C ALA A 116 -18.35 -11.24 -1.25
N LEU A 117 -18.30 -10.78 0.00
CA LEU A 117 -19.21 -11.21 1.07
C LEU A 117 -19.88 -10.01 1.75
N PRO A 118 -21.11 -10.16 2.28
CA PRO A 118 -21.90 -9.06 2.84
C PRO A 118 -21.33 -8.48 4.13
N ASN A 119 -20.36 -9.14 4.75
CA ASN A 119 -19.67 -8.68 5.96
C ASN A 119 -18.19 -8.34 5.73
N VAL A 120 -17.75 -8.23 4.47
CA VAL A 120 -16.35 -7.93 4.11
C VAL A 120 -16.25 -6.62 3.34
N GLN A 121 -15.33 -5.74 3.76
CA GLN A 121 -14.86 -4.59 2.99
C GLN A 121 -13.53 -4.91 2.33
N SER A 122 -13.41 -4.68 1.04
CA SER A 122 -12.21 -4.92 0.24
C SER A 122 -11.58 -3.59 -0.14
N PHE A 123 -10.37 -3.31 0.31
CA PHE A 123 -9.60 -2.13 -0.09
C PHE A 123 -8.64 -2.49 -1.22
N VAL A 124 -8.81 -1.86 -2.36
CA VAL A 124 -7.93 -2.00 -3.53
C VAL A 124 -7.40 -0.63 -3.95
N TYR A 125 -6.26 -0.62 -4.63
CA TYR A 125 -5.60 0.63 -4.98
C TYR A 125 -5.40 0.76 -6.50
N ARG A 126 -5.35 2.00 -6.96
CA ARG A 126 -4.92 2.36 -8.32
C ARG A 126 -3.41 2.65 -8.34
N GLU A 127 -2.59 1.67 -7.96
CA GLU A 127 -1.14 1.84 -7.77
C GLU A 127 -0.43 2.39 -9.00
N HIS A 128 -0.95 2.12 -10.21
CA HIS A 128 -0.45 2.68 -11.46
C HIS A 128 -0.44 4.21 -11.45
N GLU A 129 -1.38 4.87 -10.78
CA GLU A 129 -1.43 6.33 -10.68
C GLU A 129 -0.26 6.88 -9.85
N GLY A 130 0.02 6.29 -8.68
CA GLY A 130 1.16 6.68 -7.84
C GLY A 130 2.50 6.35 -8.49
N ALA A 131 2.60 5.17 -9.11
CA ALA A 131 3.77 4.72 -9.84
C ALA A 131 4.06 5.62 -11.07
N PHE A 132 3.05 6.15 -11.72
CA PHE A 132 3.18 7.14 -12.80
C PHE A 132 3.93 8.39 -12.29
N LEU A 133 3.52 8.93 -11.16
CA LEU A 133 4.19 10.09 -10.58
C LEU A 133 5.64 9.78 -10.19
N ALA A 134 5.90 8.58 -9.65
CA ALA A 134 7.25 8.12 -9.33
C ALA A 134 8.12 7.99 -10.59
N GLY A 135 7.55 7.44 -11.69
CA GLY A 135 8.22 7.32 -12.98
C GLY A 135 8.56 8.68 -13.60
N MET A 136 7.63 9.64 -13.51
CA MET A 136 7.91 11.03 -13.92
C MET A 136 9.10 11.61 -13.16
N LEU A 137 9.08 11.50 -11.83
CA LEU A 137 10.14 12.07 -11.00
C LEU A 137 11.48 11.40 -11.27
N ALA A 138 11.48 10.06 -11.46
CA ALA A 138 12.67 9.30 -11.84
C ALA A 138 13.29 9.80 -13.15
N ALA A 139 12.47 9.93 -14.20
CA ALA A 139 12.93 10.39 -15.52
C ALA A 139 13.48 11.84 -15.48
N LEU A 140 12.85 12.72 -14.69
CA LEU A 140 13.31 14.09 -14.48
C LEU A 140 14.63 14.19 -13.71
N SER A 141 14.98 13.14 -12.94
CA SER A 141 16.18 13.10 -12.09
C SER A 141 17.32 12.30 -12.72
N SER A 142 17.01 11.39 -13.63
CA SER A 142 18.00 10.52 -14.28
C SER A 142 18.93 11.31 -15.17
N LYS A 143 20.22 10.94 -15.14
CA LYS A 143 21.27 11.45 -16.03
C LYS A 143 21.57 10.49 -17.17
N SER A 144 21.38 9.19 -16.94
CA SER A 144 21.65 8.15 -17.94
C SER A 144 20.47 7.92 -18.90
N GLY A 145 19.25 8.35 -18.53
CA GLY A 145 18.02 7.99 -19.21
C GLY A 145 17.60 6.53 -18.98
N LYS A 146 18.32 5.79 -18.13
CA LYS A 146 18.01 4.41 -17.76
C LYS A 146 17.53 4.33 -16.32
N LEU A 147 16.32 3.84 -16.15
CA LEU A 147 15.65 3.69 -14.86
C LEU A 147 15.57 2.20 -14.51
N GLY A 148 15.70 1.87 -13.24
CA GLY A 148 15.53 0.53 -12.72
C GLY A 148 14.18 0.36 -12.01
N PHE A 149 13.63 -0.84 -12.09
CA PHE A 149 12.49 -1.27 -11.28
C PHE A 149 12.76 -2.67 -10.75
N VAL A 150 12.68 -2.83 -9.42
CA VAL A 150 12.71 -4.17 -8.78
C VAL A 150 11.35 -4.39 -8.14
N GLY A 151 10.61 -5.35 -8.68
CA GLY A 151 9.34 -5.80 -8.13
C GLY A 151 9.53 -7.00 -7.20
N GLY A 152 8.62 -7.18 -6.26
CA GLY A 152 8.52 -8.38 -5.44
C GLY A 152 8.05 -9.59 -6.25
N GLN A 153 6.92 -10.15 -5.88
CA GLN A 153 6.33 -11.28 -6.60
C GLN A 153 5.82 -10.86 -7.98
N ASP A 154 6.10 -11.67 -9.01
CA ASP A 154 5.61 -11.43 -10.38
C ASP A 154 4.11 -11.76 -10.49
N ILE A 155 3.28 -10.80 -10.15
CA ILE A 155 1.82 -10.89 -10.15
C ILE A 155 1.20 -9.65 -10.81
N PRO A 156 -0.07 -9.71 -11.24
CA PRO A 156 -0.75 -8.60 -11.89
C PRO A 156 -0.68 -7.27 -11.13
N LEU A 157 -0.75 -7.30 -9.80
CA LEU A 157 -0.63 -6.12 -8.96
C LEU A 157 0.73 -5.42 -9.13
N VAL A 158 1.85 -6.17 -9.11
CA VAL A 158 3.20 -5.61 -9.28
C VAL A 158 3.44 -5.17 -10.72
N ARG A 159 2.92 -5.92 -11.70
CA ARG A 159 2.94 -5.52 -13.11
C ARG A 159 2.20 -4.21 -13.36
N LYS A 160 1.11 -3.96 -12.64
CA LYS A 160 0.39 -2.69 -12.65
C LYS A 160 1.26 -1.51 -12.18
N VAL A 161 2.04 -1.71 -11.11
CA VAL A 161 3.00 -0.71 -10.61
C VAL A 161 4.08 -0.42 -11.64
N LEU A 162 4.71 -1.47 -12.19
CA LEU A 162 5.72 -1.33 -13.26
C LEU A 162 5.16 -0.54 -14.44
N CYS A 163 3.98 -0.91 -14.90
CA CYS A 163 3.32 -0.25 -16.04
C CYS A 163 3.07 1.24 -15.78
N GLY A 164 2.59 1.61 -14.60
CA GLY A 164 2.43 3.01 -14.22
C GLY A 164 3.76 3.76 -14.23
N TYR A 165 4.81 3.15 -13.67
CA TYR A 165 6.16 3.72 -13.64
C TYR A 165 6.72 3.99 -15.04
N GLU A 166 6.59 3.03 -15.98
CA GLU A 166 7.00 3.20 -17.38
C GLU A 166 6.23 4.32 -18.09
N GLN A 167 4.91 4.39 -17.88
CA GLN A 167 4.08 5.44 -18.48
C GLN A 167 4.48 6.82 -17.99
N GLY A 168 4.68 6.98 -16.67
CA GLY A 168 5.12 8.23 -16.09
C GLY A 168 6.49 8.67 -16.57
N ALA A 169 7.44 7.73 -16.70
CA ALA A 169 8.76 8.00 -17.23
C ALA A 169 8.71 8.53 -18.67
N ARG A 170 7.94 7.89 -19.53
CA ARG A 170 7.71 8.36 -20.92
C ARG A 170 7.02 9.72 -20.98
N TYR A 171 5.99 9.92 -20.16
CA TYR A 171 5.26 11.18 -20.11
C TYR A 171 6.15 12.37 -19.70
N ALA A 172 7.08 12.17 -18.79
CA ALA A 172 8.01 13.21 -18.35
C ALA A 172 8.91 13.74 -19.49
N ILE A 173 9.23 12.91 -20.47
CA ILE A 173 10.11 13.26 -21.60
C ILE A 173 9.31 13.82 -22.79
N HIS A 174 8.15 13.25 -23.08
CA HIS A 174 7.40 13.53 -24.32
C HIS A 174 6.15 14.42 -24.13
N GLY A 175 5.71 14.64 -22.87
CA GLY A 175 4.49 15.39 -22.57
C GLY A 175 3.21 14.64 -22.92
N ALA A 176 2.08 15.35 -22.99
CA ALA A 176 0.78 14.77 -23.27
C ALA A 176 0.61 14.27 -24.72
N ASP A 177 1.45 14.70 -25.64
CA ASP A 177 1.31 14.40 -27.07
C ASP A 177 1.54 12.92 -27.44
N ASN A 178 1.97 12.09 -26.50
CA ASN A 178 2.27 10.66 -26.71
C ASN A 178 1.32 9.68 -26.02
N SER A 179 0.14 10.11 -25.54
CA SER A 179 -0.78 9.21 -24.85
C SER A 179 -1.63 8.31 -25.76
N ALA A 180 -1.68 8.52 -27.06
CA ALA A 180 -2.58 7.77 -27.94
C ALA A 180 -2.11 7.46 -29.38
N ASN A 181 -1.04 8.06 -29.91
CA ASN A 181 -0.69 7.81 -31.32
C ASN A 181 0.81 7.62 -31.53
N HIS A 182 1.24 6.36 -31.69
CA HIS A 182 2.52 5.99 -32.28
C HIS A 182 2.47 6.19 -33.81
N SER A 183 2.40 7.42 -34.23
CA SER A 183 2.82 7.82 -35.58
C SER A 183 3.94 8.84 -35.42
N ALA A 184 5.11 8.35 -34.99
CA ALA A 184 6.32 9.14 -34.95
C ALA A 184 6.78 9.45 -36.38
N LYS A 185 6.35 10.55 -36.94
CA LYS A 185 7.08 11.24 -38.00
C LYS A 185 7.07 12.74 -37.69
N ASN A 186 8.28 13.26 -37.44
CA ASN A 186 8.66 14.67 -37.44
C ASN A 186 8.47 15.48 -36.14
N SER A 187 9.34 15.23 -35.14
CA SER A 187 9.96 16.32 -34.37
C SER A 187 11.21 15.79 -33.67
N ALA A 188 12.17 15.34 -34.43
CA ALA A 188 13.50 14.96 -33.95
C ALA A 188 14.53 15.90 -34.52
N LYS A 189 14.85 16.95 -33.79
CA LYS A 189 16.25 17.47 -33.82
C LYS A 189 16.70 17.56 -32.37
N ASN A 190 17.60 16.61 -32.01
CA ASN A 190 18.48 16.60 -30.84
C ASN A 190 17.97 16.06 -29.51
N SER A 191 17.29 14.89 -29.42
CA SER A 191 17.46 13.97 -28.28
C SER A 191 16.88 12.58 -28.62
N ASN A 192 17.66 11.77 -29.30
CA ASN A 192 17.31 10.36 -29.58
C ASN A 192 17.57 9.41 -28.37
N ALA A 193 17.62 9.91 -27.15
CA ALA A 193 17.70 9.09 -25.95
C ALA A 193 16.33 9.04 -25.26
N GLY A 194 15.46 8.18 -25.78
CA GLY A 194 14.23 7.83 -25.07
C GLY A 194 14.56 7.25 -23.68
N VAL A 195 13.76 7.57 -22.65
CA VAL A 195 13.91 6.94 -21.34
C VAL A 195 13.64 5.43 -21.45
N GLN A 196 14.52 4.63 -20.85
CA GLN A 196 14.42 3.17 -20.79
C GLN A 196 14.16 2.71 -19.35
N VAL A 197 13.18 1.85 -19.13
CA VAL A 197 12.96 1.19 -17.85
C VAL A 197 13.46 -0.26 -17.95
N LEU A 198 14.49 -0.54 -17.16
CA LEU A 198 15.03 -1.88 -16.94
C LEU A 198 14.32 -2.46 -15.70
N TRP A 199 13.86 -3.71 -15.77
CA TRP A 199 13.12 -4.25 -14.63
C TRP A 199 13.47 -5.71 -14.34
N ALA A 200 13.27 -6.10 -13.08
CA ALA A 200 13.37 -7.48 -12.62
C ALA A 200 12.35 -7.74 -11.51
N MET A 201 11.86 -8.98 -11.44
CA MET A 201 11.04 -9.46 -10.31
C MET A 201 11.87 -10.37 -9.43
N THR A 202 11.65 -10.32 -8.12
CA THR A 202 12.42 -11.12 -7.15
C THR A 202 12.06 -12.60 -7.21
N GLY A 203 10.81 -12.91 -7.60
CA GLY A 203 10.36 -14.29 -7.73
C GLY A 203 8.87 -14.41 -8.03
N THR A 204 8.35 -15.65 -7.95
CA THR A 204 6.96 -15.99 -8.24
C THR A 204 6.17 -16.47 -7.02
N THR A 205 6.80 -16.51 -5.85
CA THR A 205 6.20 -16.93 -4.58
C THR A 205 6.24 -15.81 -3.53
N ASN A 206 5.57 -16.00 -2.41
CA ASN A 206 5.56 -15.03 -1.32
C ASN A 206 6.95 -14.76 -0.70
N ALA A 207 7.92 -15.66 -0.87
CA ALA A 207 9.31 -15.43 -0.45
C ALA A 207 9.95 -14.21 -1.15
N ALA A 208 9.44 -13.83 -2.32
CA ALA A 208 9.87 -12.65 -3.06
C ALA A 208 9.75 -11.32 -2.28
N TRP A 209 8.98 -11.29 -1.21
CA TRP A 209 8.77 -10.11 -0.37
C TRP A 209 9.75 -9.99 0.80
N THR A 210 10.53 -11.04 1.10
CA THR A 210 11.34 -11.14 2.33
C THR A 210 12.78 -11.60 2.07
N ASP A 211 13.34 -11.29 0.88
CA ASP A 211 14.70 -11.64 0.47
C ASP A 211 15.53 -10.38 0.09
N PRO A 212 16.06 -9.63 1.07
CA PRO A 212 16.90 -8.46 0.79
C PRO A 212 18.18 -8.79 0.02
N ALA A 213 18.73 -10.00 0.17
CA ALA A 213 19.94 -10.42 -0.55
C ALA A 213 19.67 -10.50 -2.07
N ARG A 214 18.55 -11.11 -2.44
CA ARG A 214 18.08 -11.13 -3.84
C ARG A 214 17.80 -9.73 -4.38
N GLY A 215 17.17 -8.88 -3.55
CA GLY A 215 16.96 -7.47 -3.89
C GLY A 215 18.26 -6.73 -4.22
N ALA A 216 19.29 -6.92 -3.40
CA ALA A 216 20.60 -6.33 -3.61
C ALA A 216 21.28 -6.82 -4.89
N GLU A 217 21.18 -8.12 -5.21
CA GLU A 217 21.72 -8.70 -6.45
C GLU A 217 21.08 -8.08 -7.70
N LEU A 218 19.75 -7.98 -7.70
CA LEU A 218 19.01 -7.39 -8.82
C LEU A 218 19.32 -5.90 -8.98
N ALA A 219 19.47 -5.15 -7.89
CA ALA A 219 19.87 -3.76 -7.95
C ALA A 219 21.26 -3.58 -8.59
N ARG A 220 22.24 -4.41 -8.22
CA ARG A 220 23.57 -4.41 -8.87
C ARG A 220 23.48 -4.72 -10.36
N THR A 221 22.65 -5.68 -10.74
CA THR A 221 22.46 -6.04 -12.15
C THR A 221 21.89 -4.88 -12.95
N LEU A 222 20.86 -4.19 -12.45
CA LEU A 222 20.26 -3.03 -13.11
C LEU A 222 21.25 -1.84 -13.16
N ALA A 223 22.02 -1.61 -12.09
CA ALA A 223 23.07 -0.61 -12.06
C ALA A 223 24.16 -0.87 -13.11
N ALA A 224 24.61 -2.12 -13.25
CA ALA A 224 25.58 -2.53 -14.27
C ALA A 224 25.07 -2.32 -15.70
N GLN A 225 23.77 -2.37 -15.92
CA GLN A 225 23.10 -2.03 -17.18
C GLN A 225 22.95 -0.51 -17.40
N GLY A 226 23.35 0.30 -16.40
CA GLY A 226 23.37 1.75 -16.46
C GLY A 226 22.16 2.46 -15.84
N ALA A 227 21.30 1.76 -15.10
CA ALA A 227 20.24 2.41 -14.31
C ALA A 227 20.84 3.31 -13.23
N ASP A 228 20.41 4.56 -13.14
CA ASP A 228 20.87 5.55 -12.14
C ASP A 228 19.80 5.97 -11.14
N VAL A 229 18.55 5.55 -11.36
CA VAL A 229 17.42 5.65 -10.42
C VAL A 229 16.74 4.29 -10.34
N ILE A 230 16.58 3.70 -9.15
CA ILE A 230 15.96 2.38 -8.97
C ILE A 230 14.75 2.47 -8.06
N PHE A 231 13.59 2.04 -8.55
CA PHE A 231 12.35 1.92 -7.78
C PHE A 231 12.22 0.51 -7.21
N ALA A 232 12.05 0.42 -5.88
CA ALA A 232 11.94 -0.84 -5.14
C ALA A 232 10.50 -1.10 -4.69
N ALA A 233 9.71 -1.80 -5.50
CA ALA A 233 8.34 -2.20 -5.15
C ALA A 233 8.30 -3.66 -4.66
N ALA A 234 8.95 -3.96 -3.53
CA ALA A 234 9.28 -5.32 -3.14
C ALA A 234 9.23 -5.62 -1.62
N GLY A 235 8.50 -4.83 -0.83
CA GLY A 235 8.40 -5.05 0.63
C GLY A 235 9.79 -5.04 1.31
N THR A 236 10.04 -5.96 2.24
CA THR A 236 11.34 -6.08 2.94
C THR A 236 12.50 -6.34 1.97
N THR A 237 12.28 -7.06 0.88
CA THR A 237 13.27 -7.26 -0.20
C THR A 237 13.76 -5.92 -0.76
N GLY A 238 12.89 -4.91 -0.80
CA GLY A 238 13.20 -3.57 -1.23
C GLY A 238 14.29 -2.88 -0.41
N LEU A 239 14.48 -3.25 0.86
CA LEU A 239 15.54 -2.70 1.70
C LEU A 239 16.93 -3.02 1.12
N GLY A 240 17.13 -4.25 0.63
CA GLY A 240 18.38 -4.63 -0.05
C GLY A 240 18.60 -3.87 -1.36
N VAL A 241 17.52 -3.61 -2.11
CA VAL A 241 17.57 -2.78 -3.34
C VAL A 241 18.01 -1.36 -3.01
N LEU A 242 17.35 -0.72 -2.03
CA LEU A 242 17.61 0.68 -1.66
C LEU A 242 18.99 0.87 -1.04
N GLN A 243 19.44 -0.06 -0.18
CA GLN A 243 20.78 -0.08 0.38
C GLN A 243 21.82 -0.15 -0.75
N THR A 244 21.67 -1.10 -1.68
CA THR A 244 22.60 -1.26 -2.79
C THR A 244 22.61 -0.03 -3.72
N ALA A 245 21.47 0.55 -4.02
CA ALA A 245 21.39 1.78 -4.80
C ALA A 245 22.17 2.92 -4.11
N ALA A 246 21.98 3.08 -2.79
CA ALA A 246 22.69 4.10 -2.01
C ALA A 246 24.21 3.87 -1.98
N ASP A 247 24.67 2.62 -1.78
CA ASP A 247 26.08 2.23 -1.75
C ASP A 247 26.78 2.51 -3.09
N LEU A 248 26.05 2.31 -4.19
CA LEU A 248 26.53 2.60 -5.55
C LEU A 248 26.40 4.08 -5.96
N GLY A 249 25.94 4.95 -5.06
CA GLY A 249 25.77 6.37 -5.33
C GLY A 249 24.55 6.69 -6.22
N LEU A 250 23.66 5.74 -6.47
CA LEU A 250 22.44 5.90 -7.26
C LEU A 250 21.30 6.49 -6.42
N LEU A 251 20.20 6.82 -7.09
CA LEU A 251 18.99 7.27 -6.42
C LEU A 251 18.03 6.09 -6.23
N GLY A 252 17.41 5.99 -5.05
CA GLY A 252 16.37 5.04 -4.73
C GLY A 252 14.98 5.66 -4.72
N ILE A 253 13.96 4.90 -5.08
CA ILE A 253 12.55 5.21 -4.83
C ILE A 253 11.97 4.11 -3.96
N GLY A 254 11.44 4.51 -2.81
CA GLY A 254 10.76 3.62 -1.88
C GLY A 254 9.29 3.40 -2.21
N VAL A 255 8.63 2.52 -1.45
CA VAL A 255 7.22 2.16 -1.65
C VAL A 255 6.47 2.03 -0.33
N ASP A 256 5.16 2.16 -0.38
CA ASP A 256 4.17 2.00 0.70
C ASP A 256 4.33 3.04 1.81
N SER A 257 5.35 2.93 2.65
CA SER A 257 5.71 3.87 3.70
C SER A 257 6.71 4.92 3.22
N ASN A 258 6.86 6.01 3.97
CA ASN A 258 7.93 6.97 3.71
C ASN A 258 9.30 6.41 4.11
N GLN A 259 10.02 5.91 3.13
CA GLN A 259 11.36 5.33 3.27
C GLN A 259 12.50 6.34 3.03
N ASN A 260 12.20 7.63 2.83
CA ASN A 260 13.20 8.65 2.51
C ASN A 260 14.31 8.77 3.58
N GLY A 261 13.97 8.48 4.84
CA GLY A 261 14.91 8.49 5.95
C GLY A 261 15.87 7.30 6.00
N LEU A 262 15.71 6.25 5.20
CA LEU A 262 16.61 5.09 5.20
C LEU A 262 18.00 5.46 4.66
N HIS A 263 18.06 6.25 3.59
CA HIS A 263 19.31 6.69 2.97
C HIS A 263 19.21 8.19 2.63
N PRO A 264 19.38 9.10 3.61
CA PRO A 264 19.25 10.54 3.41
C PRO A 264 20.11 11.05 2.27
N GLY A 265 19.51 11.81 1.34
CA GLY A 265 20.21 12.34 0.16
C GLY A 265 20.45 11.31 -0.96
N ARG A 266 19.92 10.07 -0.82
CA ARG A 266 19.93 9.03 -1.86
C ARG A 266 18.53 8.55 -2.20
N MET A 267 17.54 8.81 -1.36
CA MET A 267 16.13 8.51 -1.64
C MET A 267 15.51 9.69 -2.38
N LEU A 268 15.16 9.47 -3.65
CA LEU A 268 14.52 10.49 -4.48
C LEU A 268 13.12 10.81 -3.99
N THR A 269 12.36 9.77 -3.65
CA THR A 269 11.04 9.83 -3.03
C THR A 269 10.63 8.44 -2.53
N SER A 270 9.45 8.35 -1.93
CA SER A 270 8.73 7.09 -1.70
C SER A 270 7.34 7.21 -2.29
N MET A 271 6.91 6.24 -3.10
CA MET A 271 5.53 6.12 -3.55
C MET A 271 4.68 5.61 -2.38
N LEU A 272 3.99 6.51 -1.73
CA LEU A 272 3.14 6.17 -0.59
C LEU A 272 1.90 5.40 -1.06
N LYS A 273 1.67 4.25 -0.44
CA LYS A 273 0.41 3.51 -0.53
C LYS A 273 -0.25 3.53 0.84
N ARG A 274 -1.33 4.25 0.94
CA ARG A 274 -1.95 4.64 2.21
C ARG A 274 -2.74 3.48 2.84
N THR A 275 -2.04 2.37 3.09
CA THR A 275 -2.58 1.21 3.82
C THR A 275 -2.96 1.60 5.26
N ASP A 276 -2.28 2.60 5.83
CA ASP A 276 -2.64 3.24 7.08
C ASP A 276 -4.07 3.82 7.08
N VAL A 277 -4.50 4.40 5.95
CA VAL A 277 -5.86 4.91 5.78
C VAL A 277 -6.87 3.76 5.72
N ALA A 278 -6.55 2.67 5.02
CA ALA A 278 -7.43 1.52 4.91
C ALA A 278 -7.67 0.86 6.28
N VAL A 279 -6.61 0.59 7.05
CA VAL A 279 -6.72 0.00 8.39
C VAL A 279 -7.45 0.95 9.35
N PHE A 280 -7.10 2.22 9.35
CA PHE A 280 -7.79 3.22 10.18
C PHE A 280 -9.29 3.26 9.87
N ARG A 281 -9.68 3.35 8.59
CA ARG A 281 -11.10 3.38 8.17
C ARG A 281 -11.83 2.09 8.54
N ALA A 282 -11.20 0.93 8.36
CA ALA A 282 -11.78 -0.34 8.74
C ALA A 282 -12.06 -0.41 10.25
N PHE A 283 -11.15 0.11 11.08
CA PHE A 283 -11.34 0.17 12.53
C PHE A 283 -12.41 1.17 12.98
N GLU A 284 -12.63 2.27 12.22
CA GLU A 284 -13.76 3.18 12.45
C GLU A 284 -15.12 2.53 12.09
N GLY A 285 -15.14 1.63 11.11
CA GLY A 285 -16.33 0.90 10.72
C GLY A 285 -16.26 0.34 9.30
N VAL A 286 -16.40 -0.97 9.19
CA VAL A 286 -16.41 -1.69 7.92
C VAL A 286 -17.65 -1.35 7.10
N GLN A 287 -17.44 -0.90 5.87
CA GLN A 287 -18.48 -0.70 4.85
C GLN A 287 -18.33 -1.83 3.81
N PRO A 288 -19.18 -2.88 3.84
CA PRO A 288 -19.04 -4.02 2.92
C PRO A 288 -19.02 -3.60 1.45
N GLY A 289 -18.27 -4.36 0.64
CA GLY A 289 -18.04 -4.07 -0.77
C GLY A 289 -16.64 -3.61 -1.07
N VAL A 290 -16.42 -3.08 -2.27
CA VAL A 290 -15.08 -2.68 -2.76
C VAL A 290 -14.89 -1.19 -2.60
N THR A 291 -13.82 -0.81 -1.90
CA THR A 291 -13.34 0.57 -1.77
C THR A 291 -12.05 0.72 -2.56
N THR A 292 -12.09 1.49 -3.64
CA THR A 292 -10.92 1.76 -4.47
C THR A 292 -10.27 3.07 -4.03
N LEU A 293 -8.96 3.04 -3.79
CA LEU A 293 -8.16 4.17 -3.33
C LEU A 293 -7.09 4.52 -4.38
N GLY A 294 -7.24 5.67 -5.03
CA GLY A 294 -6.26 6.23 -5.96
C GLY A 294 -5.72 7.57 -5.46
N LEU A 295 -5.15 8.36 -6.36
CA LEU A 295 -4.70 9.72 -6.07
C LEU A 295 -5.86 10.62 -5.64
N LYS A 296 -7.02 10.47 -6.29
CA LYS A 296 -8.24 11.24 -6.00
C LYS A 296 -8.75 11.00 -4.59
N GLU A 297 -8.74 9.75 -4.12
CA GLU A 297 -9.20 9.35 -2.80
C GLU A 297 -8.13 9.51 -1.70
N GLY A 298 -6.93 10.05 -2.06
CA GLY A 298 -5.81 10.19 -1.14
C GLY A 298 -5.20 8.86 -0.71
N GLY A 299 -5.39 7.79 -1.52
CA GLY A 299 -4.83 6.47 -1.28
C GLY A 299 -3.38 6.32 -1.72
N LEU A 300 -2.89 7.25 -2.55
CA LEU A 300 -1.54 7.26 -3.10
C LEU A 300 -0.98 8.68 -3.08
N ASP A 301 0.35 8.79 -2.93
CA ASP A 301 1.07 10.07 -3.08
C ASP A 301 2.58 9.81 -3.26
N LEU A 302 3.36 10.87 -3.40
CA LEU A 302 4.82 10.85 -3.26
C LEU A 302 5.24 11.55 -1.98
N ALA A 303 6.25 10.98 -1.30
CA ALA A 303 6.82 11.58 -0.10
C ALA A 303 7.80 12.72 -0.43
N TYR A 304 7.58 13.87 0.17
CA TYR A 304 8.49 15.01 0.12
C TYR A 304 8.80 15.47 1.54
N ASP A 305 10.08 15.47 1.90
CA ASP A 305 10.54 15.84 3.24
C ASP A 305 11.98 16.37 3.24
N LYS A 306 12.54 16.58 4.43
CA LYS A 306 13.92 17.10 4.60
C LYS A 306 15.01 16.20 3.99
N TYR A 307 14.75 14.91 3.81
CA TYR A 307 15.75 13.94 3.34
C TYR A 307 15.93 13.98 1.83
N ASN A 308 14.87 14.36 1.08
CA ASN A 308 14.92 14.48 -0.39
C ASN A 308 14.80 15.92 -0.92
N ALA A 309 14.73 16.92 -0.05
CA ALA A 309 14.53 18.32 -0.44
C ALA A 309 15.61 18.86 -1.40
N LYS A 310 16.85 18.35 -1.33
CA LYS A 310 17.93 18.75 -2.24
C LYS A 310 17.91 18.00 -3.57
N LEU A 311 17.20 16.89 -3.67
CA LEU A 311 17.10 16.07 -4.87
C LEU A 311 15.95 16.49 -5.77
N VAL A 312 14.84 16.94 -5.18
CA VAL A 312 13.63 17.31 -5.91
C VAL A 312 13.52 18.83 -6.02
N THR A 313 13.81 19.36 -7.20
CA THR A 313 13.72 20.80 -7.44
C THR A 313 12.26 21.28 -7.44
N PRO A 314 11.98 22.57 -7.15
CA PRO A 314 10.64 23.13 -7.27
C PRO A 314 10.02 22.92 -8.66
N ALA A 315 10.80 23.00 -9.73
CA ALA A 315 10.32 22.76 -11.10
C ALA A 315 9.89 21.30 -11.33
N MET A 316 10.68 20.32 -10.85
CA MET A 316 10.31 18.91 -10.92
C MET A 316 9.01 18.65 -10.16
N ARG A 317 8.92 19.17 -8.93
CA ARG A 317 7.71 19.04 -8.11
C ARG A 317 6.48 19.65 -8.75
N ALA A 318 6.64 20.83 -9.36
CA ALA A 318 5.53 21.51 -10.07
C ALA A 318 5.01 20.66 -11.24
N ARG A 319 5.91 20.06 -12.05
CA ARG A 319 5.52 19.19 -13.17
C ARG A 319 4.79 17.93 -12.69
N VAL A 320 5.29 17.27 -11.64
CA VAL A 320 4.64 16.08 -11.05
C VAL A 320 3.27 16.44 -10.48
N ASN A 321 3.15 17.56 -9.77
CA ASN A 321 1.88 18.02 -9.22
C ASN A 321 0.86 18.40 -10.31
N ALA A 322 1.30 18.97 -11.42
CA ALA A 322 0.43 19.24 -12.56
C ALA A 322 -0.14 17.94 -13.15
N ALA A 323 0.69 16.93 -13.37
CA ALA A 323 0.23 15.63 -13.84
C ALA A 323 -0.70 14.94 -12.82
N LYS A 324 -0.40 15.04 -11.52
CA LYS A 324 -1.30 14.55 -10.46
C LYS A 324 -2.67 15.21 -10.56
N ALA A 325 -2.72 16.51 -10.76
CA ALA A 325 -3.99 17.24 -10.91
C ALA A 325 -4.77 16.79 -12.15
N GLU A 326 -4.10 16.51 -13.27
CA GLU A 326 -4.73 15.99 -14.49
C GLU A 326 -5.31 14.58 -14.29
N ILE A 327 -4.58 13.68 -13.57
CA ILE A 327 -5.06 12.34 -13.22
C ILE A 327 -6.30 12.43 -12.30
N VAL A 328 -6.22 13.25 -11.25
CA VAL A 328 -7.32 13.44 -10.29
C VAL A 328 -8.57 14.01 -10.96
N ALA A 329 -8.38 14.88 -11.95
CA ALA A 329 -9.46 15.46 -12.73
C ALA A 329 -9.98 14.52 -13.85
N GLY A 330 -9.35 13.35 -14.05
CA GLY A 330 -9.73 12.39 -15.09
C GLY A 330 -9.35 12.81 -16.51
N ARG A 331 -8.52 13.86 -16.69
CA ARG A 331 -8.05 14.30 -18.01
C ARG A 331 -6.80 13.54 -18.48
N LEU A 332 -6.00 13.04 -17.56
CA LEU A 332 -4.90 12.14 -17.85
C LEU A 332 -5.22 10.75 -17.32
N ASN A 333 -5.40 9.80 -18.25
CA ASN A 333 -5.68 8.41 -17.92
C ASN A 333 -4.38 7.60 -17.90
N VAL A 334 -4.06 7.01 -16.76
CA VAL A 334 -2.97 6.05 -16.62
C VAL A 334 -3.51 4.64 -16.86
N VAL A 335 -2.94 3.92 -17.80
CA VAL A 335 -3.41 2.57 -18.16
C VAL A 335 -3.18 1.60 -17.01
N ASP A 336 -4.23 0.91 -16.59
CA ASP A 336 -4.16 -0.19 -15.64
C ASP A 336 -3.81 -1.49 -16.38
N TRP A 337 -2.63 -2.02 -16.12
CA TRP A 337 -2.17 -3.27 -16.73
C TRP A 337 -3.09 -4.46 -16.41
N THR A 338 -3.75 -4.46 -15.26
CA THR A 338 -4.64 -5.57 -14.87
C THR A 338 -5.87 -5.67 -15.79
N VAL A 339 -6.27 -4.56 -16.40
CA VAL A 339 -7.37 -4.47 -17.37
C VAL A 339 -6.86 -4.62 -18.79
N ALA A 340 -5.88 -3.79 -19.16
CA ALA A 340 -5.41 -3.69 -20.55
C ALA A 340 -4.46 -4.83 -20.98
N LYS A 341 -3.81 -5.52 -20.02
CA LYS A 341 -2.75 -6.52 -20.22
C LYS A 341 -1.56 -6.02 -21.05
N ALA A 342 -1.44 -4.71 -21.19
CA ALA A 342 -0.38 -4.01 -21.90
C ALA A 342 -0.12 -2.65 -21.23
N CYS A 343 1.11 -2.10 -21.41
CA CYS A 343 1.52 -0.78 -20.91
C CYS A 343 1.58 0.28 -22.03
N ARG A 344 0.81 0.13 -23.06
CA ARG A 344 0.83 0.99 -24.25
C ARG A 344 -0.39 1.87 -24.33
#